data_320acc84a6f07aa37f93f25383b395fc
#
_entry.id   320acc84a6f07aa37f93f25383b395fc
#
_cell.length_a   1.000
_cell.length_b   1.000
_cell.length_c   1.000
_cell.angle_alpha   90.00
_cell.angle_beta   90.00
_cell.angle_gamma   90.00
#
_symmetry.space_group_name_H-M   'P 1'
#
loop_
_entity.id
_entity.type
_entity.pdbx_description
1 polymer ?
#
loop_
_entity_poly.entity_id
_entity_poly.type
_entity_poly.pdbx_seq_one_letter_code
_entity_poly.pdbx_strand_id
1 'polypeptide(L)'
;YSSPFRRCAAVQNDVEAFNATLHPFIRNTVGCMEFGGSFLNRRLNKGNDGGTRRRTTDVFELATAVLFQNPIQNFALAPNNLQDAPQVALDFMKQVPTTWDDVKLIDGYPGKYIVLARRHGQQWYVAAINATKEPLKLDLQLPMLADKEVNFYSDAKDLEPQMKTQVVKKGRAKITLQPNG
;
A
#
# COMPACT_ATOMS: atom_id res chain seq x y z
N TYR A 1 -14.17 10.89 29.27
CA TYR A 1 -14.70 11.75 28.18
C TYR A 1 -13.82 11.55 26.94
N SER A 2 -14.26 10.72 25.99
CA SER A 2 -13.56 10.55 24.72
C SER A 2 -13.93 11.72 23.79
N SER A 3 -12.94 12.51 23.40
CA SER A 3 -13.10 13.61 22.44
C SER A 3 -13.80 13.14 21.16
N PRO A 4 -14.72 13.95 20.57
CA PRO A 4 -15.34 13.64 19.28
C PRO A 4 -14.34 13.36 18.18
N PHE A 5 -13.16 14.00 18.20
CA PHE A 5 -12.06 13.75 17.26
C PHE A 5 -11.51 12.33 17.35
N ARG A 6 -11.45 11.72 18.53
CA ARG A 6 -11.01 10.33 18.68
C ARG A 6 -11.99 9.34 18.06
N ARG A 7 -13.29 9.62 18.12
CA ARG A 7 -14.32 8.79 17.46
C ARG A 7 -14.24 8.86 15.95
N CYS A 8 -14.05 10.05 15.39
CA CYS A 8 -13.89 10.21 13.94
C CYS A 8 -12.64 9.46 13.42
N ALA A 9 -11.50 9.58 14.08
CA ALA A 9 -10.28 8.87 13.70
C ALA A 9 -10.43 7.34 13.83
N ALA A 10 -11.11 6.84 14.85
CA ALA A 10 -11.37 5.41 15.02
C ALA A 10 -12.27 4.86 13.90
N VAL A 11 -13.36 5.57 13.57
CA VAL A 11 -14.26 5.19 12.46
C VAL A 11 -13.52 5.22 11.13
N GLN A 12 -12.64 6.20 10.90
CA GLN A 12 -11.85 6.28 9.68
C GLN A 12 -10.90 5.10 9.52
N ASN A 13 -10.22 4.69 10.60
CA ASN A 13 -9.37 3.49 10.59
C ASN A 13 -10.17 2.19 10.32
N ASP A 14 -11.43 2.13 10.72
CA ASP A 14 -12.28 0.95 10.49
C ASP A 14 -12.70 0.78 9.04
N VAL A 15 -12.77 1.88 8.27
CA VAL A 15 -13.19 1.87 6.86
C VAL A 15 -12.04 2.16 5.89
N GLU A 16 -10.83 2.39 6.39
CA GLU A 16 -9.68 2.80 5.58
C GLU A 16 -9.35 1.76 4.50
N ALA A 17 -9.20 0.50 4.88
CA ALA A 17 -8.89 -0.56 3.94
C ALA A 17 -9.99 -0.74 2.88
N PHE A 18 -11.27 -0.66 3.28
CA PHE A 18 -12.38 -0.70 2.36
C PHE A 18 -12.34 0.48 1.37
N ASN A 19 -12.18 1.70 1.85
CA ASN A 19 -12.11 2.90 1.02
C ASN A 19 -10.91 2.87 0.07
N ALA A 20 -9.76 2.38 0.53
CA ALA A 20 -8.55 2.26 -0.28
C ALA A 20 -8.77 1.36 -1.52
N THR A 21 -9.60 0.32 -1.40
CA THR A 21 -9.95 -0.52 -2.56
C THR A 21 -10.99 0.12 -3.47
N LEU A 22 -11.73 1.15 -3.02
CA LEU A 22 -12.69 1.87 -3.85
C LEU A 22 -12.06 2.98 -4.68
N HIS A 23 -11.07 3.69 -4.13
CA HIS A 23 -10.48 4.88 -4.76
C HIS A 23 -10.01 4.64 -6.20
N PRO A 24 -9.30 3.55 -6.55
CA PRO A 24 -8.89 3.30 -7.92
C PRO A 24 -10.05 3.10 -8.89
N PHE A 25 -11.20 2.57 -8.43
CA PHE A 25 -12.38 2.34 -9.27
C PHE A 25 -13.31 3.56 -9.41
N ILE A 26 -13.31 4.44 -8.42
CA ILE A 26 -14.26 5.56 -8.36
C ILE A 26 -13.52 6.89 -8.49
N ARG A 27 -12.69 7.24 -7.49
CA ARG A 27 -12.06 8.55 -7.41
C ARG A 27 -11.02 8.79 -8.50
N ASN A 28 -10.18 7.79 -8.75
CA ASN A 28 -9.09 7.90 -9.72
C ASN A 28 -9.54 7.75 -11.18
N THR A 29 -10.77 7.28 -11.44
CA THR A 29 -11.36 7.32 -12.79
C THR A 29 -11.77 8.73 -13.21
N VAL A 30 -12.05 9.61 -12.25
CA VAL A 30 -12.40 11.02 -12.50
C VAL A 30 -11.15 11.89 -12.60
N GLY A 31 -10.09 11.56 -11.85
CA GLY A 31 -8.86 12.34 -11.86
C GLY A 31 -7.93 12.02 -10.70
N CYS A 32 -6.91 12.86 -10.58
CA CYS A 32 -5.95 12.76 -9.48
C CYS A 32 -6.60 13.07 -8.13
N MET A 33 -6.01 12.52 -7.09
CA MET A 33 -6.37 12.84 -5.71
C MET A 33 -5.13 13.28 -4.95
N GLU A 34 -5.32 14.10 -3.94
CA GLU A 34 -4.32 14.35 -2.93
C GLU A 34 -4.55 13.33 -1.81
N PHE A 35 -3.51 12.61 -1.47
CA PHE A 35 -3.53 11.63 -0.40
C PHE A 35 -2.27 11.76 0.44
N GLY A 36 -2.45 12.12 1.69
CA GLY A 36 -1.40 12.11 2.69
C GLY A 36 -1.53 10.84 3.50
N GLY A 37 -0.88 9.76 3.07
CA GLY A 37 -0.97 8.48 3.73
C GLY A 37 0.36 7.93 4.16
N SER A 38 0.34 6.84 4.85
CA SER A 38 1.48 6.04 5.29
C SER A 38 2.12 6.46 6.61
N PHE A 39 1.37 6.22 7.67
CA PHE A 39 1.96 6.17 8.99
C PHE A 39 2.71 4.86 9.19
N LEU A 40 4.01 4.84 8.91
CA LEU A 40 4.89 3.74 9.32
C LEU A 40 5.27 3.89 10.80
N ASN A 41 4.28 4.14 11.63
CA ASN A 41 4.52 4.60 12.98
C ASN A 41 4.18 3.57 14.00
N ARG A 42 5.19 3.12 14.69
CA ARG A 42 5.01 2.57 16.02
C ARG A 42 4.83 3.66 17.07
N ARG A 43 5.28 4.91 16.77
CA ARG A 43 5.16 6.05 17.67
C ARG A 43 4.71 7.29 16.94
N LEU A 44 3.49 7.73 17.23
CA LEU A 44 3.01 9.03 16.79
C LEU A 44 3.74 10.17 17.53
N ASN A 45 4.13 9.91 18.77
CA ASN A 45 4.94 10.78 19.60
C ASN A 45 6.01 9.96 20.36
N LYS A 46 6.89 10.62 21.09
CA LYS A 46 7.99 9.99 21.83
C LYS A 46 7.55 8.88 22.79
N GLY A 47 6.36 9.02 23.40
CA GLY A 47 5.79 8.04 24.33
C GLY A 47 5.01 6.92 23.64
N ASN A 48 4.69 7.05 22.35
CA ASN A 48 3.82 6.15 21.59
C ASN A 48 2.42 5.96 22.20
N ASP A 49 1.92 6.97 22.86
CA ASP A 49 0.64 6.99 23.58
C ASP A 49 -0.39 7.92 22.93
N GLY A 50 0.00 8.64 21.87
CA GLY A 50 -0.86 9.53 21.12
C GLY A 50 -1.53 8.87 19.92
N GLY A 51 -2.75 9.33 19.59
CA GLY A 51 -3.44 8.94 18.36
C GLY A 51 -4.19 7.62 18.44
N THR A 52 -4.62 7.16 17.27
CA THR A 52 -5.37 5.91 17.08
C THR A 52 -4.47 4.91 16.34
N ARG A 53 -4.45 3.67 16.82
CA ARG A 53 -3.63 2.62 16.20
C ARG A 53 -4.18 2.28 14.82
N ARG A 54 -3.33 2.35 13.80
CA ARG A 54 -3.61 1.90 12.44
C ARG A 54 -3.89 0.38 12.42
N ARG A 55 -4.79 -0.07 11.55
CA ARG A 55 -5.16 -1.49 11.37
C ARG A 55 -4.54 -2.13 10.14
N THR A 56 -4.17 -1.31 9.15
CA THR A 56 -3.48 -1.76 7.95
C THR A 56 -2.01 -2.06 8.24
N THR A 57 -1.40 -2.92 7.42
CA THR A 57 0.04 -3.20 7.52
C THR A 57 0.87 -2.07 6.89
N ASP A 58 2.17 -2.05 7.18
CA ASP A 58 3.08 -1.08 6.55
C ASP A 58 3.14 -1.30 5.04
N VAL A 59 3.11 -2.55 4.57
CA VAL A 59 3.12 -2.87 3.14
C VAL A 59 1.83 -2.41 2.46
N PHE A 60 0.68 -2.52 3.13
CA PHE A 60 -0.57 -1.94 2.64
C PHE A 60 -0.42 -0.44 2.37
N GLU A 61 0.14 0.31 3.32
CA GLU A 61 0.36 1.75 3.18
C GLU A 61 1.31 2.07 2.02
N LEU A 62 2.41 1.32 1.88
CA LEU A 62 3.33 1.49 0.76
C LEU A 62 2.64 1.22 -0.59
N ALA A 63 1.76 0.21 -0.65
CA ALA A 63 1.02 -0.12 -1.85
C ALA A 63 0.10 1.03 -2.31
N THR A 64 -0.47 1.81 -1.39
CA THR A 64 -1.32 2.96 -1.72
C THR A 64 -0.58 4.02 -2.55
N ALA A 65 0.73 4.17 -2.38
CA ALA A 65 1.55 5.09 -3.18
C ALA A 65 1.57 4.73 -4.67
N VAL A 66 1.36 3.46 -5.00
CA VAL A 66 1.23 2.99 -6.39
C VAL A 66 -0.23 2.93 -6.83
N LEU A 67 -1.14 2.52 -5.94
CA LEU A 67 -2.56 2.33 -6.26
C LEU A 67 -3.28 3.65 -6.56
N PHE A 68 -2.96 4.71 -5.83
CA PHE A 68 -3.63 5.99 -5.99
C PHE A 68 -2.95 6.84 -7.05
N GLN A 69 -3.76 7.53 -7.85
CA GLN A 69 -3.26 8.52 -8.80
C GLN A 69 -3.05 9.83 -8.05
N ASN A 70 -1.87 9.95 -7.44
CA ASN A 70 -1.50 11.05 -6.59
C ASN A 70 -0.16 11.66 -7.05
N PRO A 71 -0.17 12.75 -7.83
CA PRO A 71 1.06 13.37 -8.32
C PRO A 71 1.86 14.10 -7.23
N ILE A 72 1.22 14.38 -6.09
CA ILE A 72 1.86 14.98 -4.92
C ILE A 72 1.71 14.02 -3.75
N GLN A 73 2.74 13.21 -3.51
CA GLN A 73 2.74 12.24 -2.42
C GLN A 73 3.30 12.85 -1.15
N ASN A 74 2.50 12.87 -0.10
CA ASN A 74 2.90 13.23 1.25
C ASN A 74 2.92 11.97 2.11
N PHE A 75 4.11 11.49 2.44
CA PHE A 75 4.22 10.42 3.43
C PHE A 75 4.14 11.02 4.83
N ALA A 76 3.14 10.61 5.60
CA ALA A 76 2.94 11.06 6.97
C ALA A 76 3.98 10.42 7.90
N LEU A 77 5.15 11.05 8.03
CA LEU A 77 6.22 10.62 8.91
C LEU A 77 6.53 11.72 9.93
N ALA A 78 6.61 11.34 11.21
CA ALA A 78 7.16 12.20 12.24
C ALA A 78 8.70 12.08 12.28
N PRO A 79 9.44 13.07 12.78
CA PRO A 79 10.92 13.05 12.79
C PRO A 79 11.51 11.79 13.45
N ASN A 80 10.86 11.26 14.49
CA ASN A 80 11.29 10.03 15.15
C ASN A 80 11.09 8.77 14.28
N ASN A 81 10.27 8.82 13.24
CA ASN A 81 10.06 7.68 12.34
C ASN A 81 11.24 7.36 11.47
N LEU A 82 12.09 8.34 11.18
CA LEU A 82 13.36 8.08 10.49
C LEU A 82 14.28 7.14 11.27
N GLN A 83 14.08 7.02 12.58
CA GLN A 83 14.81 6.11 13.44
C GLN A 83 14.06 4.79 13.71
N ASP A 84 12.73 4.83 13.68
CA ASP A 84 11.87 3.72 14.12
C ASP A 84 11.28 2.93 12.94
N ALA A 85 11.08 3.58 11.78
CA ALA A 85 10.48 2.91 10.63
C ALA A 85 11.44 1.91 9.99
N PRO A 86 10.93 0.78 9.47
CA PRO A 86 11.75 -0.18 8.77
C PRO A 86 12.47 0.44 7.56
N GLN A 87 13.78 0.23 7.46
CA GLN A 87 14.60 0.84 6.41
C GLN A 87 14.10 0.48 5.00
N VAL A 88 13.62 -0.75 4.79
CA VAL A 88 13.07 -1.22 3.51
C VAL A 88 11.87 -0.37 3.07
N ALA A 89 11.05 0.10 4.00
CA ALA A 89 9.91 0.97 3.71
C ALA A 89 10.36 2.38 3.35
N LEU A 90 11.33 2.94 4.09
CA LEU A 90 11.90 4.24 3.80
C LEU A 90 12.60 4.27 2.42
N ASP A 91 13.29 3.21 2.06
CA ASP A 91 13.97 3.10 0.77
C ASP A 91 12.95 3.00 -0.39
N PHE A 92 11.84 2.28 -0.20
CA PHE A 92 10.74 2.28 -1.16
C PHE A 92 10.16 3.70 -1.34
N MET A 93 9.87 4.41 -0.26
CA MET A 93 9.30 5.77 -0.31
C MET A 93 10.19 6.77 -1.06
N LYS A 94 11.52 6.60 -1.01
CA LYS A 94 12.47 7.43 -1.76
C LYS A 94 12.47 7.18 -3.26
N GLN A 95 12.04 5.99 -3.69
CA GLN A 95 12.18 5.52 -5.07
C GLN A 95 10.85 5.48 -5.83
N VAL A 96 9.72 5.41 -5.14
CA VAL A 96 8.41 5.30 -5.78
C VAL A 96 8.10 6.57 -6.59
N PRO A 97 7.74 6.43 -7.89
CA PRO A 97 7.35 7.59 -8.70
C PRO A 97 6.02 8.19 -8.26
N THR A 98 5.82 9.46 -8.58
CA THR A 98 4.55 10.18 -8.36
C THR A 98 3.72 10.31 -9.63
N THR A 99 4.32 10.06 -10.80
CA THR A 99 3.67 10.15 -12.11
C THR A 99 3.77 8.83 -12.86
N TRP A 100 2.75 8.55 -13.68
CA TRP A 100 2.59 7.27 -14.35
C TRP A 100 2.27 7.45 -15.83
N ASP A 101 2.92 6.65 -16.68
CA ASP A 101 2.74 6.68 -18.15
C ASP A 101 1.66 5.70 -18.61
N ASP A 102 1.39 4.67 -17.82
CA ASP A 102 0.41 3.62 -18.14
C ASP A 102 -0.16 3.02 -16.87
N VAL A 103 -1.40 2.51 -16.95
CA VAL A 103 -2.09 1.84 -15.86
C VAL A 103 -2.87 0.64 -16.38
N LYS A 104 -2.77 -0.49 -15.66
CA LYS A 104 -3.51 -1.71 -15.98
C LYS A 104 -4.15 -2.29 -14.72
N LEU A 105 -5.46 -2.49 -14.75
CA LEU A 105 -6.14 -3.30 -13.76
C LEU A 105 -5.79 -4.77 -14.04
N ILE A 106 -5.17 -5.43 -13.09
CA ILE A 106 -4.77 -6.85 -13.18
C ILE A 106 -5.88 -7.72 -12.63
N ASP A 107 -6.38 -7.38 -11.44
CA ASP A 107 -7.48 -8.09 -10.78
C ASP A 107 -8.08 -7.19 -9.71
N GLY A 108 -9.31 -7.46 -9.26
CA GLY A 108 -9.88 -6.71 -8.16
C GLY A 108 -11.41 -6.74 -8.10
N TYR A 109 -11.90 -6.50 -6.89
CA TYR A 109 -13.31 -6.32 -6.61
C TYR A 109 -13.48 -5.14 -5.64
N PRO A 110 -14.23 -4.08 -6.01
CA PRO A 110 -14.42 -2.90 -5.18
C PRO A 110 -14.88 -3.27 -3.75
N GLY A 111 -14.24 -2.70 -2.76
CA GLY A 111 -14.52 -2.96 -1.34
C GLY A 111 -13.92 -4.26 -0.79
N LYS A 112 -13.24 -5.07 -1.62
CA LYS A 112 -12.61 -6.33 -1.17
C LYS A 112 -11.10 -6.32 -1.38
N TYR A 113 -10.66 -6.17 -2.61
CA TYR A 113 -9.24 -6.13 -2.95
C TYR A 113 -9.01 -5.48 -4.30
N ILE A 114 -7.79 -5.09 -4.58
CA ILE A 114 -7.36 -4.62 -5.90
C ILE A 114 -5.92 -4.98 -6.17
N VAL A 115 -5.62 -5.31 -7.42
CA VAL A 115 -4.28 -5.47 -7.98
C VAL A 115 -4.16 -4.59 -9.20
N LEU A 116 -3.25 -3.63 -9.15
CA LEU A 116 -3.05 -2.63 -10.20
C LEU A 116 -1.59 -2.59 -10.59
N ALA A 117 -1.31 -2.51 -11.89
CA ALA A 117 0.03 -2.29 -12.41
C ALA A 117 0.13 -0.89 -13.01
N ARG A 118 1.20 -0.17 -12.70
CA ARG A 118 1.52 1.15 -13.24
C ARG A 118 2.92 1.17 -13.81
N ARG A 119 3.13 1.92 -14.88
CA ARG A 119 4.42 2.09 -15.52
C ARG A 119 4.93 3.52 -15.36
N HIS A 120 6.21 3.64 -15.05
CA HIS A 120 6.96 4.89 -15.10
C HIS A 120 8.25 4.64 -15.89
N GLY A 121 8.40 5.32 -17.03
CA GLY A 121 9.49 5.04 -17.96
C GLY A 121 9.46 3.57 -18.44
N GLN A 122 10.52 2.83 -18.18
CA GLN A 122 10.65 1.41 -18.50
C GLN A 122 10.28 0.48 -17.35
N GLN A 123 9.99 1.03 -16.16
CA GLN A 123 9.73 0.24 -14.95
C GLN A 123 8.23 0.06 -14.71
N TRP A 124 7.85 -1.16 -14.31
CA TRP A 124 6.51 -1.49 -13.87
C TRP A 124 6.46 -1.68 -12.36
N TYR A 125 5.44 -1.14 -11.77
CA TYR A 125 5.10 -1.26 -10.35
C TYR A 125 3.76 -1.96 -10.25
N VAL A 126 3.70 -3.07 -9.51
CA VAL A 126 2.47 -3.81 -9.26
C VAL A 126 2.17 -3.71 -7.77
N ALA A 127 1.01 -3.19 -7.45
CA ALA A 127 0.55 -3.08 -6.07
C ALA A 127 -0.76 -3.82 -5.87
N ALA A 128 -0.88 -4.44 -4.72
CA ALA A 128 -2.06 -5.20 -4.32
C ALA A 128 -2.38 -4.93 -2.86
N ILE A 129 -3.66 -4.76 -2.55
CA ILE A 129 -4.18 -4.64 -1.18
C ILE A 129 -5.42 -5.50 -0.99
N ASN A 130 -5.60 -5.97 0.24
CA ASN A 130 -6.71 -6.78 0.68
C ASN A 130 -7.47 -6.11 1.84
N ALA A 131 -8.71 -5.71 1.62
CA ALA A 131 -9.57 -5.12 2.64
C ALA A 131 -10.47 -6.17 3.34
N THR A 132 -10.29 -7.45 3.05
CA THR A 132 -11.06 -8.50 3.70
C THR A 132 -10.44 -8.92 5.03
N LYS A 133 -11.20 -9.64 5.84
CA LYS A 133 -10.74 -10.15 7.14
C LYS A 133 -9.99 -11.48 7.04
N GLU A 134 -9.88 -12.04 5.82
CA GLU A 134 -9.25 -13.32 5.55
C GLU A 134 -8.05 -13.14 4.61
N PRO A 135 -7.02 -13.99 4.73
CA PRO A 135 -5.92 -13.99 3.78
C PRO A 135 -6.42 -14.33 2.37
N LEU A 136 -5.98 -13.56 1.39
CA LEU A 136 -6.35 -13.72 -0.02
C LEU A 136 -5.19 -14.28 -0.83
N LYS A 137 -5.40 -15.42 -1.49
CA LYS A 137 -4.42 -16.05 -2.39
C LYS A 137 -4.79 -15.72 -3.83
N LEU A 138 -3.85 -15.17 -4.57
CA LEU A 138 -4.03 -14.77 -5.97
C LEU A 138 -2.97 -15.43 -6.87
N ASP A 139 -3.40 -15.83 -8.08
CA ASP A 139 -2.52 -16.28 -9.17
C ASP A 139 -2.59 -15.23 -10.30
N LEU A 140 -1.61 -14.35 -10.30
CA LEU A 140 -1.60 -13.16 -11.14
C LEU A 140 -0.92 -13.43 -12.49
N GLN A 141 -1.50 -12.88 -13.55
CA GLN A 141 -0.92 -12.84 -14.89
C GLN A 141 -0.28 -11.46 -15.11
N LEU A 142 1.04 -11.43 -15.15
CA LEU A 142 1.85 -10.20 -15.26
C LEU A 142 2.80 -10.28 -16.48
N PRO A 143 2.26 -10.30 -17.71
CA PRO A 143 3.09 -10.50 -18.90
C PRO A 143 4.18 -9.42 -19.07
N MET A 144 3.95 -8.21 -18.56
CA MET A 144 4.92 -7.12 -18.57
C MET A 144 6.16 -7.39 -17.70
N LEU A 145 6.07 -8.34 -16.77
CA LEU A 145 7.15 -8.76 -15.88
C LEU A 145 7.69 -10.15 -16.23
N ALA A 146 7.29 -10.73 -17.37
CA ALA A 146 7.71 -12.08 -17.75
C ALA A 146 9.23 -12.23 -17.74
N ASP A 147 9.71 -13.20 -16.95
CA ASP A 147 11.13 -13.57 -16.78
C ASP A 147 12.03 -12.42 -16.29
N LYS A 148 11.42 -11.39 -15.72
CA LYS A 148 12.15 -10.28 -15.09
C LYS A 148 12.35 -10.53 -13.61
N GLU A 149 13.47 -10.06 -13.10
CA GLU A 149 13.75 -9.94 -11.68
C GLU A 149 13.04 -8.72 -11.12
N VAL A 150 12.36 -8.89 -9.99
CA VAL A 150 11.57 -7.86 -9.31
C VAL A 150 11.88 -7.81 -7.82
N ASN A 151 11.80 -6.63 -7.24
CA ASN A 151 11.79 -6.45 -5.80
C ASN A 151 10.35 -6.64 -5.30
N PHE A 152 10.14 -7.70 -4.55
CA PHE A 152 8.85 -8.06 -3.99
C PHE A 152 8.76 -7.63 -2.53
N TYR A 153 7.91 -6.64 -2.26
CA TYR A 153 7.59 -6.15 -0.92
C TYR A 153 6.37 -6.90 -0.39
N SER A 154 6.46 -7.42 0.81
CA SER A 154 5.37 -8.18 1.44
C SER A 154 5.44 -8.13 2.95
N ASP A 155 4.32 -8.46 3.59
CA ASP A 155 4.29 -8.67 5.04
C ASP A 155 5.04 -9.96 5.41
N ALA A 156 5.89 -9.88 6.42
CA ALA A 156 6.47 -11.04 7.08
C ALA A 156 5.45 -11.68 8.03
N LYS A 157 5.83 -12.77 8.71
CA LYS A 157 4.93 -13.47 9.66
C LYS A 157 4.48 -12.60 10.83
N ASP A 158 5.30 -11.65 11.23
CA ASP A 158 5.06 -10.66 12.28
C ASP A 158 4.42 -9.36 11.76
N LEU A 159 4.03 -9.35 10.46
CA LEU A 159 3.47 -8.22 9.73
C LEU A 159 4.44 -7.04 9.55
N GLU A 160 5.72 -7.26 9.78
CA GLU A 160 6.76 -6.29 9.42
C GLU A 160 7.01 -6.32 7.90
N PRO A 161 7.32 -5.16 7.28
CA PRO A 161 7.62 -5.11 5.86
C PRO A 161 8.95 -5.81 5.57
N GLN A 162 8.94 -6.66 4.56
CA GLN A 162 10.13 -7.31 4.03
C GLN A 162 10.22 -7.11 2.52
N MET A 163 11.45 -7.15 1.99
CA MET A 163 11.70 -7.13 0.56
C MET A 163 12.53 -8.35 0.16
N LYS A 164 12.12 -8.99 -0.93
CA LYS A 164 12.84 -10.14 -1.52
C LYS A 164 12.94 -9.92 -3.02
N THR A 165 14.10 -10.24 -3.58
CA THR A 165 14.27 -10.28 -5.03
C THR A 165 13.81 -11.64 -5.56
N GLN A 166 12.99 -11.64 -6.60
CA GLN A 166 12.49 -12.86 -7.22
C GLN A 166 12.25 -12.68 -8.73
N VAL A 167 12.26 -13.79 -9.47
CA VAL A 167 11.95 -13.79 -10.90
C VAL A 167 10.50 -14.16 -11.14
N VAL A 168 9.80 -13.36 -11.94
CA VAL A 168 8.40 -13.62 -12.35
C VAL A 168 8.39 -14.57 -13.55
N LYS A 169 8.50 -15.87 -13.30
CA LYS A 169 8.58 -16.90 -14.34
C LYS A 169 7.36 -16.89 -15.27
N LYS A 170 7.60 -16.76 -16.58
CA LYS A 170 6.54 -16.73 -17.62
C LYS A 170 5.43 -15.71 -17.31
N GLY A 171 5.74 -14.64 -16.60
CA GLY A 171 4.76 -13.61 -16.24
C GLY A 171 3.70 -14.07 -15.23
N ARG A 172 3.95 -15.10 -14.43
CA ARG A 172 3.01 -15.59 -13.40
C ARG A 172 3.56 -15.37 -12.00
N ALA A 173 2.73 -14.86 -11.12
CA ALA A 173 3.08 -14.67 -9.72
C ALA A 173 1.94 -15.16 -8.81
N LYS A 174 2.29 -16.04 -7.86
CA LYS A 174 1.38 -16.45 -6.79
C LYS A 174 1.71 -15.64 -5.54
N ILE A 175 0.74 -14.90 -5.06
CA ILE A 175 0.90 -14.05 -3.87
C ILE A 175 -0.16 -14.38 -2.83
N THR A 176 0.14 -14.05 -1.59
CA THR A 176 -0.85 -14.09 -0.50
C THR A 176 -0.84 -12.73 0.17
N LEU A 177 -2.00 -12.09 0.17
CA LEU A 177 -2.23 -10.83 0.88
C LEU A 177 -2.81 -11.15 2.26
N GLN A 178 -2.25 -10.56 3.30
CA GLN A 178 -2.78 -10.69 4.66
C GLN A 178 -4.09 -9.89 4.80
N PRO A 179 -4.90 -10.13 5.84
CA PRO A 179 -6.02 -9.26 6.16
C PRO A 179 -5.54 -7.83 6.40
N ASN A 180 -6.11 -6.85 5.70
CA ASN A 180 -5.66 -5.45 5.70
C ASN A 180 -4.17 -5.28 5.30
N GLY A 181 -3.67 -6.20 4.49
CA GLY A 181 -2.30 -6.23 3.96
C GLY A 181 -2.24 -6.04 2.45
#